data_b7173e705c16de6723c5a0e85dce673a
#
_entry.id   b7173e705c16de6723c5a0e85dce673a
#
_cell.length_a   1.000
_cell.length_b   1.000
_cell.length_c   1.000
_cell.angle_alpha   90.00
_cell.angle_beta   90.00
_cell.angle_gamma   90.00
#
_symmetry.space_group_name_H-M   'P 1'
#
loop_
_entity.id
_entity.type
_entity.pdbx_description
1 polymer ?
#
loop_
_entity_poly.entity_id
_entity_poly.type
_entity_poly.pdbx_seq_one_letter_code
_entity_poly.pdbx_strand_id
1 'polypeptide(L)'
;LTMSIKVLRPHLSVGVVTGAIDLVVILLGWPVFGSVDAVLYGLVTTAVTSLVIDKIMYGSNAGKMLTIITTKGQEIADEISRQCERGSTMVKAVGTYTGTERQMLLCVCARPQVYRIRMAAYRIDPGCMVMVTETGEVYGEGFVDPGKTASFL
;
A
#
# COMPACT_ATOMS: atom_id res chain seq x y z
N LEU A 1 -14.44 22.33 3.03
CA LEU A 1 -15.42 21.41 3.65
C LEU A 1 -14.84 20.02 3.81
N THR A 2 -14.28 19.41 2.77
CA THR A 2 -13.72 18.04 2.79
C THR A 2 -12.57 17.92 3.79
N MET A 3 -11.66 18.89 3.85
CA MET A 3 -10.54 18.93 4.80
C MET A 3 -11.01 19.06 6.26
N SER A 4 -12.05 19.84 6.52
CA SER A 4 -12.60 20.03 7.87
C SER A 4 -13.27 18.77 8.41
N ILE A 5 -13.91 17.96 7.55
CA ILE A 5 -14.53 16.69 7.93
C ILE A 5 -13.47 15.62 8.21
N LYS A 6 -12.34 15.63 7.51
CA LYS A 6 -11.22 14.70 7.75
C LYS A 6 -10.58 14.89 9.14
N VAL A 7 -10.56 16.11 9.66
CA VAL A 7 -10.07 16.38 11.04
C VAL A 7 -10.97 15.73 12.10
N LEU A 8 -12.27 15.60 11.84
CA LEU A 8 -13.21 14.97 12.77
C LEU A 8 -13.24 13.44 12.71
N ARG A 9 -12.90 12.84 11.53
CA ARG A 9 -12.89 11.37 11.35
C ARG A 9 -11.74 10.94 10.45
N PRO A 10 -10.55 10.68 10.99
CA PRO A 10 -9.34 10.35 10.21
C PRO A 10 -9.39 9.02 9.45
N HIS A 11 -10.40 8.18 9.71
CA HIS A 11 -10.55 6.87 9.05
C HIS A 11 -11.31 6.92 7.70
N LEU A 12 -11.87 8.07 7.32
CA LEU A 12 -12.59 8.18 6.05
C LEU A 12 -11.62 8.66 4.94
N SER A 13 -11.65 7.98 3.79
CA SER A 13 -10.89 8.40 2.63
C SER A 13 -11.45 9.71 2.06
N VAL A 14 -10.58 10.52 1.45
CA VAL A 14 -10.98 11.79 0.83
C VAL A 14 -12.02 11.54 -0.26
N GLY A 15 -11.86 10.47 -1.06
CA GLY A 15 -12.78 10.10 -2.11
C GLY A 15 -14.17 9.76 -1.59
N VAL A 16 -14.27 9.01 -0.48
CA VAL A 16 -15.56 8.67 0.15
C VAL A 16 -16.27 9.93 0.67
N VAL A 17 -15.55 10.85 1.30
CA VAL A 17 -16.14 12.10 1.80
C VAL A 17 -16.63 12.99 0.66
N THR A 18 -15.82 13.12 -0.40
CA THR A 18 -16.20 13.89 -1.59
C THR A 18 -17.40 13.25 -2.29
N GLY A 19 -17.35 11.94 -2.49
CA GLY A 19 -18.46 11.20 -3.12
C GLY A 19 -19.77 11.29 -2.34
N ALA A 20 -19.72 11.30 -1.00
CA ALA A 20 -20.92 11.50 -0.18
C ALA A 20 -21.53 12.90 -0.33
N ILE A 21 -20.68 13.93 -0.39
CA ILE A 21 -21.14 15.32 -0.63
C ILE A 21 -21.75 15.42 -2.01
N ASP A 22 -21.10 14.91 -3.04
CA ASP A 22 -21.58 14.94 -4.43
C ASP A 22 -22.89 14.17 -4.57
N LEU A 23 -23.05 13.03 -3.88
CA LEU A 23 -24.30 12.29 -3.85
C LEU A 23 -25.46 13.13 -3.30
N VAL A 24 -25.24 13.87 -2.21
CA VAL A 24 -26.25 14.77 -1.65
C VAL A 24 -26.61 15.87 -2.63
N VAL A 25 -25.63 16.46 -3.31
CA VAL A 25 -25.86 17.52 -4.31
C VAL A 25 -26.65 16.98 -5.50
N ILE A 26 -26.34 15.77 -5.99
CA ILE A 26 -27.07 15.14 -7.09
C ILE A 26 -28.52 14.88 -6.70
N LEU A 27 -28.77 14.36 -5.49
CA LEU A 27 -30.13 14.11 -5.01
C LEU A 27 -30.95 15.39 -4.84
N LEU A 28 -30.34 16.47 -4.34
CA LEU A 28 -31.00 17.78 -4.22
C LEU A 28 -31.24 18.43 -5.59
N GLY A 29 -30.39 18.15 -6.59
CA GLY A 29 -30.52 18.66 -7.94
C GLY A 29 -31.60 17.95 -8.76
N TRP A 30 -32.00 16.73 -8.41
CA TRP A 30 -32.99 15.95 -9.15
C TRP A 30 -34.29 16.70 -9.45
N PRO A 31 -34.98 17.33 -8.47
CA PRO A 31 -36.25 18.04 -8.77
C PRO A 31 -36.04 19.26 -9.68
N VAL A 32 -34.84 19.78 -9.81
CA VAL A 32 -34.51 20.92 -10.68
C VAL A 32 -34.23 20.48 -12.12
N PHE A 33 -33.49 19.41 -12.29
CA PHE A 33 -33.07 18.94 -13.60
C PHE A 33 -34.15 18.05 -14.31
N GLY A 34 -35.02 17.39 -13.55
CA GLY A 34 -36.14 16.62 -14.06
C GLY A 34 -35.80 15.43 -14.95
N SER A 35 -34.52 15.10 -15.16
CA SER A 35 -34.07 14.02 -16.01
C SER A 35 -33.34 12.94 -15.22
N VAL A 36 -33.75 11.69 -15.40
CA VAL A 36 -33.10 10.51 -14.78
C VAL A 36 -31.69 10.33 -15.34
N ASP A 37 -31.47 10.66 -16.60
CA ASP A 37 -30.19 10.55 -17.26
C ASP A 37 -29.13 11.43 -16.60
N ALA A 38 -29.46 12.67 -16.21
CA ALA A 38 -28.56 13.57 -15.52
C ALA A 38 -28.12 13.01 -14.17
N VAL A 39 -29.02 12.36 -13.43
CA VAL A 39 -28.70 11.72 -12.14
C VAL A 39 -27.79 10.52 -12.36
N LEU A 40 -28.06 9.68 -13.36
CA LEU A 40 -27.23 8.52 -13.68
C LEU A 40 -25.81 8.93 -14.09
N TYR A 41 -25.67 9.91 -14.98
CA TYR A 41 -24.35 10.43 -15.34
C TYR A 41 -23.62 11.03 -14.16
N GLY A 42 -24.30 11.77 -13.29
CA GLY A 42 -23.76 12.32 -12.07
C GLY A 42 -23.22 11.22 -11.14
N LEU A 43 -23.99 10.17 -10.90
CA LEU A 43 -23.58 9.03 -10.07
C LEU A 43 -22.35 8.31 -10.63
N VAL A 44 -22.34 8.02 -11.94
CA VAL A 44 -21.20 7.35 -12.58
C VAL A 44 -19.95 8.22 -12.49
N THR A 45 -20.06 9.51 -12.79
CA THR A 45 -18.94 10.44 -12.74
C THR A 45 -18.38 10.54 -11.33
N THR A 46 -19.24 10.69 -10.32
CA THR A 46 -18.83 10.75 -8.90
C THR A 46 -18.14 9.48 -8.45
N ALA A 47 -18.68 8.32 -8.82
CA ALA A 47 -18.08 7.03 -8.47
C ALA A 47 -16.67 6.88 -9.08
N VAL A 48 -16.52 7.18 -10.36
CA VAL A 48 -15.21 7.12 -11.05
C VAL A 48 -14.22 8.11 -10.44
N THR A 49 -14.63 9.35 -10.21
CA THR A 49 -13.78 10.40 -9.63
C THR A 49 -13.32 10.02 -8.23
N SER A 50 -14.23 9.53 -7.39
CA SER A 50 -13.91 9.06 -6.02
C SER A 50 -12.88 7.95 -6.02
N LEU A 51 -13.04 6.94 -6.89
CA LEU A 51 -12.10 5.83 -7.03
C LEU A 51 -10.72 6.29 -7.53
N VAL A 52 -10.69 7.23 -8.48
CA VAL A 52 -9.44 7.78 -9.02
C VAL A 52 -8.70 8.58 -7.96
N ILE A 53 -9.40 9.45 -7.23
CA ILE A 53 -8.82 10.25 -6.15
C ILE A 53 -8.22 9.33 -5.08
N ASP A 54 -8.96 8.34 -4.62
CA ASP A 54 -8.46 7.41 -3.60
C ASP A 54 -7.25 6.63 -4.10
N LYS A 55 -7.26 6.18 -5.33
CA LYS A 55 -6.14 5.44 -5.93
C LYS A 55 -4.88 6.29 -6.08
N ILE A 56 -5.03 7.57 -6.42
CA ILE A 56 -3.90 8.50 -6.53
C ILE A 56 -3.38 8.88 -5.14
N MET A 57 -4.26 9.22 -4.22
CA MET A 57 -3.85 9.70 -2.89
C MET A 57 -3.29 8.59 -1.98
N TYR A 58 -3.88 7.39 -2.02
CA TYR A 58 -3.51 6.29 -1.13
C TYR A 58 -2.77 5.15 -1.82
N GLY A 59 -2.78 5.08 -3.16
CA GLY A 59 -2.11 4.02 -3.92
C GLY A 59 -0.65 4.29 -4.26
N SER A 60 -0.23 5.55 -4.21
CA SER A 60 1.10 5.98 -4.66
C SER A 60 2.23 5.59 -3.70
N ASN A 61 1.96 5.54 -2.40
CA ASN A 61 2.97 5.31 -1.35
C ASN A 61 2.85 3.95 -0.66
N ALA A 62 1.94 3.10 -1.12
CA ALA A 62 1.78 1.76 -0.58
C ALA A 62 2.99 0.88 -0.94
N GLY A 63 3.81 0.59 0.04
CA GLY A 63 4.87 -0.41 -0.05
C GLY A 63 4.33 -1.82 0.11
N LYS A 64 5.18 -2.79 -0.16
CA LYS A 64 4.99 -4.20 0.22
C LYS A 64 6.11 -4.61 1.15
N MET A 65 5.75 -5.22 2.25
CA MET A 65 6.71 -5.83 3.16
C MET A 65 6.76 -7.33 2.87
N LEU A 66 7.94 -7.83 2.56
CA LEU A 66 8.20 -9.25 2.45
C LEU A 66 8.85 -9.73 3.73
N THR A 67 8.27 -10.78 4.30
CA THR A 67 8.87 -11.54 5.39
C THR A 67 9.29 -12.89 4.83
N ILE A 68 10.58 -13.20 4.85
CA ILE A 68 11.16 -14.42 4.29
C ILE A 68 11.76 -15.23 5.42
N ILE A 69 11.25 -16.44 5.65
CA ILE A 69 11.78 -17.37 6.65
C ILE A 69 12.61 -18.42 5.92
N THR A 70 13.90 -18.52 6.24
CA THR A 70 14.87 -19.32 5.51
C THR A 70 16.02 -19.76 6.41
N THR A 71 16.85 -20.67 5.92
CA THR A 71 18.15 -21.04 6.51
C THR A 71 19.32 -20.33 5.82
N LYS A 72 19.06 -19.67 4.67
CA LYS A 72 20.08 -18.99 3.84
C LYS A 72 19.83 -17.48 3.74
N GLY A 73 19.59 -16.86 4.89
CA GLY A 73 19.20 -15.46 4.95
C GLY A 73 20.22 -14.50 4.35
N GLN A 74 21.51 -14.71 4.61
CA GLN A 74 22.55 -13.82 4.09
C GLN A 74 22.62 -13.86 2.56
N GLU A 75 22.59 -15.07 1.97
CA GLU A 75 22.64 -15.23 0.51
C GLU A 75 21.43 -14.54 -0.17
N ILE A 76 20.24 -14.67 0.43
CA ILE A 76 19.03 -14.02 -0.06
C ILE A 76 19.12 -12.50 0.11
N ALA A 77 19.64 -12.01 1.22
CA ALA A 77 19.80 -10.58 1.48
C ALA A 77 20.74 -9.92 0.47
N ASP A 78 21.87 -10.56 0.17
CA ASP A 78 22.84 -10.09 -0.81
C ASP A 78 22.23 -10.03 -2.22
N GLU A 79 21.46 -11.04 -2.58
CA GLU A 79 20.80 -11.10 -3.89
C GLU A 79 19.69 -10.04 -4.00
N ILE A 80 18.92 -9.78 -2.94
CA ILE A 80 17.92 -8.71 -2.90
C ILE A 80 18.59 -7.34 -3.08
N SER A 81 19.68 -7.10 -2.37
CA SER A 81 20.47 -5.87 -2.49
C SER A 81 20.98 -5.67 -3.91
N ARG A 82 21.51 -6.73 -4.53
CA ARG A 82 22.07 -6.68 -5.89
C ARG A 82 21.01 -6.46 -6.98
N GLN A 83 19.85 -7.12 -6.88
CA GLN A 83 18.83 -7.05 -7.94
C GLN A 83 17.83 -5.91 -7.80
N CYS A 84 17.56 -5.48 -6.58
CA CYS A 84 16.48 -4.55 -6.28
C CYS A 84 16.97 -3.26 -5.62
N GLU A 85 18.27 -3.17 -5.27
CA GLU A 85 18.84 -2.03 -4.52
C GLU A 85 18.03 -1.73 -3.25
N ARG A 86 17.62 -2.82 -2.53
CA ARG A 86 16.84 -2.74 -1.31
C ARG A 86 17.57 -3.38 -0.16
N GLY A 87 17.58 -2.66 0.96
CA GLY A 87 18.03 -3.21 2.23
C GLY A 87 17.05 -4.24 2.78
N SER A 88 17.56 -5.17 3.56
CA SER A 88 16.76 -6.10 4.35
C SER A 88 17.30 -6.19 5.77
N THR A 89 16.41 -6.44 6.73
CA THR A 89 16.78 -6.64 8.13
C THR A 89 16.64 -8.11 8.46
N MET A 90 17.70 -8.70 9.02
CA MET A 90 17.70 -10.10 9.42
C MET A 90 17.41 -10.23 10.91
N VAL A 91 16.49 -11.10 11.26
CA VAL A 91 16.14 -11.48 12.64
C VAL A 91 16.40 -12.96 12.82
N LYS A 92 17.08 -13.36 13.89
CA LYS A 92 17.22 -14.76 14.26
C LYS A 92 15.88 -15.30 14.79
N ALA A 93 15.49 -16.45 14.31
CA ALA A 93 14.24 -17.10 14.68
C ALA A 93 14.46 -18.59 14.94
N VAL A 94 13.54 -19.22 15.66
CA VAL A 94 13.56 -20.67 15.92
C VAL A 94 12.21 -21.24 15.50
N GLY A 95 12.24 -22.30 14.70
CA GLY A 95 11.05 -23.04 14.36
C GLY A 95 10.46 -23.74 15.58
N THR A 96 9.30 -23.38 16.03
CA THR A 96 8.69 -23.87 17.27
C THR A 96 8.41 -25.39 17.23
N TYR A 97 8.08 -25.92 16.06
CA TYR A 97 7.79 -27.35 15.90
C TYR A 97 9.05 -28.21 15.80
N THR A 98 10.07 -27.73 15.07
CA THR A 98 11.29 -28.49 14.78
C THR A 98 12.44 -28.18 15.71
N GLY A 99 12.38 -27.08 16.47
CA GLY A 99 13.50 -26.55 17.28
C GLY A 99 14.69 -26.05 16.44
N THR A 100 14.54 -25.99 15.10
CA THR A 100 15.65 -25.61 14.22
C THR A 100 15.82 -24.11 14.15
N GLU A 101 17.08 -23.65 14.12
CA GLU A 101 17.39 -22.25 13.87
C GLU A 101 16.96 -21.83 12.45
N ARG A 102 16.36 -20.68 12.36
CA ARG A 102 15.91 -20.05 11.13
C ARG A 102 16.32 -18.57 11.13
N GLN A 103 16.28 -17.98 9.99
CA GLN A 103 16.50 -16.54 9.79
C GLN A 103 15.26 -15.94 9.15
N MET A 104 14.81 -14.84 9.69
CA MET A 104 13.67 -14.10 9.15
C MET A 104 14.19 -12.79 8.57
N LEU A 105 14.05 -12.61 7.26
CA LEU A 105 14.37 -11.39 6.56
C LEU A 105 13.11 -10.54 6.42
N LEU A 106 13.23 -9.28 6.79
CA LEU A 106 12.22 -8.26 6.56
C LEU A 106 12.73 -7.33 5.46
N CYS A 107 12.02 -7.24 4.36
CA CYS A 107 12.36 -6.38 3.24
C CYS A 107 11.15 -5.58 2.80
N VAL A 108 11.29 -4.26 2.73
CA VAL A 108 10.24 -3.38 2.20
C VAL A 108 10.62 -2.97 0.78
N CYS A 109 9.67 -3.10 -0.14
CA CYS A 109 9.91 -2.83 -1.54
C CYS A 109 8.67 -2.28 -2.25
N ALA A 110 8.86 -1.77 -3.46
CA ALA A 110 7.76 -1.37 -4.32
C ALA A 110 7.05 -2.61 -4.92
N ARG A 111 5.77 -2.47 -5.25
CA ARG A 111 4.94 -3.54 -5.83
C ARG A 111 5.59 -4.31 -6.99
N PRO A 112 6.25 -3.67 -7.98
CA PRO A 112 6.91 -4.39 -9.08
C PRO A 112 8.11 -5.24 -8.66
N GLN A 113 8.76 -4.92 -7.53
CA GLN A 113 9.95 -5.63 -7.04
C GLN A 113 9.61 -6.94 -6.33
N VAL A 114 8.37 -7.10 -5.83
CA VAL A 114 7.91 -8.29 -5.09
C VAL A 114 8.20 -9.59 -5.84
N TYR A 115 7.88 -9.61 -7.13
CA TYR A 115 8.10 -10.80 -7.96
C TYR A 115 9.58 -11.19 -8.03
N ARG A 116 10.46 -10.21 -8.24
CA ARG A 116 11.92 -10.45 -8.34
C ARG A 116 12.48 -10.98 -7.03
N ILE A 117 12.11 -10.37 -5.91
CA ILE A 117 12.58 -10.79 -4.58
C ILE A 117 12.08 -12.20 -4.26
N ARG A 118 10.80 -12.50 -4.53
CA ARG A 118 10.25 -13.83 -4.33
C ARG A 118 10.98 -14.89 -5.15
N MET A 119 11.24 -14.61 -6.42
CA MET A 119 11.96 -15.54 -7.30
C MET A 119 13.41 -15.73 -6.89
N ALA A 120 14.09 -14.67 -6.43
CA ALA A 120 15.44 -14.76 -5.89
C ALA A 120 15.48 -15.65 -4.64
N ALA A 121 14.55 -15.46 -3.72
CA ALA A 121 14.45 -16.27 -2.50
C ALA A 121 14.25 -17.76 -2.81
N TYR A 122 13.28 -18.11 -3.65
CA TYR A 122 13.01 -19.51 -4.02
C TYR A 122 14.13 -20.16 -4.83
N ARG A 123 14.91 -19.38 -5.60
CA ARG A 123 16.07 -19.91 -6.32
C ARG A 123 17.18 -20.33 -5.37
N ILE A 124 17.41 -19.56 -4.31
CA ILE A 124 18.48 -19.81 -3.34
C ILE A 124 18.05 -20.87 -2.32
N ASP A 125 16.84 -20.75 -1.80
CA ASP A 125 16.26 -21.69 -0.83
C ASP A 125 14.83 -22.08 -1.25
N PRO A 126 14.65 -23.20 -1.96
CA PRO A 126 13.32 -23.67 -2.37
C PRO A 126 12.39 -24.00 -1.20
N GLY A 127 12.95 -24.22 0.00
CA GLY A 127 12.19 -24.48 1.23
C GLY A 127 11.84 -23.23 2.03
N CYS A 128 12.20 -22.04 1.55
CA CYS A 128 11.86 -20.82 2.25
C CYS A 128 10.36 -20.50 2.23
N MET A 129 9.89 -19.85 3.28
CA MET A 129 8.53 -19.30 3.34
C MET A 129 8.59 -17.80 3.04
N VAL A 130 7.81 -17.33 2.08
CA VAL A 130 7.72 -15.91 1.73
C VAL A 130 6.30 -15.41 1.97
N MET A 131 6.15 -14.46 2.88
CA MET A 131 4.89 -13.76 3.16
C MET A 131 4.97 -12.34 2.61
N VAL A 132 3.91 -11.88 1.96
CA VAL A 132 3.80 -10.55 1.40
C VAL A 132 2.65 -9.83 2.06
N THR A 133 2.95 -8.71 2.73
CA THR A 133 1.96 -7.89 3.43
C THR A 133 1.90 -6.50 2.78
N GLU A 134 0.71 -5.95 2.70
CA GLU A 134 0.54 -4.55 2.28
C GLU A 134 0.91 -3.62 3.42
N THR A 135 1.75 -2.62 3.13
CA THR A 135 2.01 -1.54 4.07
C THR A 135 1.27 -0.30 3.60
N GLY A 136 0.52 0.33 4.48
CA GLY A 136 -0.24 1.54 4.15
C GLY A 136 0.69 2.70 3.79
N GLU A 137 1.72 2.89 4.60
CA GLU A 137 2.70 3.97 4.43
C GLU A 137 4.09 3.45 4.82
N VAL A 138 5.11 3.89 4.10
CA VAL A 138 6.51 3.58 4.38
C VAL A 138 7.31 4.88 4.34
N TYR A 139 7.97 5.18 5.44
CA TYR A 139 8.87 6.33 5.57
C TYR A 139 10.30 5.85 5.74
N GLY A 140 11.25 6.53 5.13
CA GLY A 140 12.67 6.25 5.26
C GLY A 140 13.41 6.27 3.94
N GLU A 141 14.70 5.95 4.02
CA GLU A 141 15.61 5.98 2.88
C GLU A 141 15.14 5.05 1.75
N GLY A 142 15.02 5.60 0.55
CA GLY A 142 14.50 4.88 -0.62
C GLY A 142 12.97 4.83 -0.74
N PHE A 143 12.24 5.50 0.18
CA PHE A 143 10.79 5.71 0.15
C PHE A 143 10.46 7.20 0.35
N VAL A 144 9.38 7.50 1.05
CA VAL A 144 8.99 8.88 1.33
C VAL A 144 9.87 9.47 2.43
N ASP A 145 10.51 10.60 2.11
CA ASP A 145 11.27 11.37 3.10
C ASP A 145 10.29 12.12 4.03
N PRO A 146 10.27 11.81 5.34
CA PRO A 146 9.35 12.48 6.27
C PRO A 146 9.58 14.00 6.35
N GLY A 147 10.78 14.49 6.04
CA GLY A 147 11.11 15.92 6.02
C GLY A 147 10.48 16.67 4.85
N LYS A 148 10.21 16.02 3.72
CA LYS A 148 9.58 16.66 2.55
C LYS A 148 8.06 16.69 2.62
N THR A 149 7.44 15.84 3.40
CA THR A 149 5.98 15.81 3.57
C THR A 149 5.48 16.90 4.52
N ALA A 150 6.33 17.39 5.42
CA ALA A 150 5.99 18.47 6.36
C ALA A 150 5.92 19.86 5.73
N SER A 151 6.35 20.03 4.47
CA SER A 151 6.34 21.35 3.79
C SER A 151 5.02 21.66 3.07
N PHE A 152 4.01 20.82 3.17
CA PHE A 152 2.68 21.00 2.56
C PHE A 152 1.54 21.14 3.60
N LEU A 153 1.89 21.33 4.88
CA LEU A 153 0.93 21.66 5.94
C LEU A 153 1.13 23.14 6.41
#